data_8ae8e2cf3a75111ee9c3fea71b90e01c
#
_entry.id   8ae8e2cf3a75111ee9c3fea71b90e01c
#
_cell.length_a   1.000
_cell.length_b   1.000
_cell.length_c   1.000
_cell.angle_alpha   90.00
_cell.angle_beta   90.00
_cell.angle_gamma   90.00
#
_symmetry.space_group_name_H-M   'P 1'
#
loop_
_entity.id
_entity.type
_entity.pdbx_description
1 polymer ?
#
loop_
_entity_poly.entity_id
_entity_poly.type
_entity_poly.pdbx_seq_one_letter_code
_entity_poly.pdbx_strand_id
1 'polypeptide(L)'
;MADKIVTDFLNTVKSKSRKAMDWFRSIVGKTRSAAFPAATGRKEIMGGRNIGITRDPEIGKMYLFQYEAKFKEILPYWDKWPLIFPFDHARGGFYGINLHYLPVGARIELMTALMKAQGESNRPLDKDYNLTLSYTIIKGFKPAKKCIKRYLRTHLVTSLYGITGEDWSYAAALPLQKFVINTKGEKPW
;
A
#
# COMPACT_ATOMS: atom_id res chain seq x y z
N MET A 1 -8.63 -3.85 27.50
CA MET A 1 -9.45 -4.24 26.34
C MET A 1 -8.55 -4.30 25.14
N ALA A 2 -8.46 -5.45 24.48
CA ALA A 2 -7.69 -5.54 23.22
C ALA A 2 -8.36 -4.61 22.20
N ASP A 3 -7.57 -3.84 21.48
CA ASP A 3 -8.05 -2.90 20.50
C ASP A 3 -8.96 -3.59 19.49
N LYS A 4 -10.23 -3.24 19.46
CA LYS A 4 -11.24 -3.84 18.58
C LYS A 4 -10.77 -3.82 17.13
N ILE A 5 -10.21 -2.72 16.68
CA ILE A 5 -9.73 -2.53 15.30
C ILE A 5 -8.59 -3.52 14.97
N VAL A 6 -7.66 -3.74 15.90
CA VAL A 6 -6.55 -4.70 15.72
C VAL A 6 -7.09 -6.12 15.70
N THR A 7 -8.04 -6.44 16.57
CA THR A 7 -8.69 -7.75 16.61
C THR A 7 -9.45 -8.04 15.33
N ASP A 8 -10.23 -7.08 14.84
CA ASP A 8 -10.98 -7.20 13.57
C ASP A 8 -10.02 -7.35 12.38
N PHE A 9 -8.92 -6.59 12.35
CA PHE A 9 -7.87 -6.71 11.35
C PHE A 9 -7.24 -8.12 11.36
N LEU A 10 -6.81 -8.61 12.52
CA LEU A 10 -6.20 -9.92 12.66
C LEU A 10 -7.16 -11.08 12.31
N ASN A 11 -8.42 -10.97 12.70
CA ASN A 11 -9.44 -11.97 12.37
C ASN A 11 -9.71 -12.00 10.86
N THR A 12 -9.75 -10.85 10.21
CA THR A 12 -9.93 -10.76 8.76
C THR A 12 -8.73 -11.37 8.02
N VAL A 13 -7.51 -11.11 8.48
CA VAL A 13 -6.29 -11.71 7.92
C VAL A 13 -6.32 -13.24 7.99
N LYS A 14 -6.77 -13.81 9.12
CA LYS A 14 -6.81 -15.28 9.33
C LYS A 14 -7.85 -15.98 8.45
N SER A 15 -8.93 -15.31 8.08
CA SER A 15 -10.10 -16.00 7.54
C SER A 15 -10.14 -16.21 6.01
N LYS A 16 -9.19 -15.65 5.18
CA LYS A 16 -9.59 -15.43 3.77
C LYS A 16 -8.53 -15.46 2.67
N SER A 17 -7.75 -16.52 2.52
CA SER A 17 -6.78 -16.59 1.41
C SER A 17 -7.40 -16.65 -0.01
N ARG A 18 -8.53 -17.35 -0.22
CA ARG A 18 -9.17 -17.42 -1.55
C ARG A 18 -9.81 -16.11 -1.98
N LYS A 19 -10.67 -15.53 -1.14
CA LYS A 19 -11.34 -14.24 -1.43
C LYS A 19 -10.34 -13.12 -1.65
N ALA A 20 -9.19 -13.18 -0.98
CA ALA A 20 -8.13 -12.20 -1.11
C ALA A 20 -7.48 -12.22 -2.50
N MET A 21 -7.28 -13.39 -3.12
CA MET A 21 -6.74 -13.48 -4.49
C MET A 21 -7.72 -12.95 -5.54
N ASP A 22 -9.02 -13.18 -5.37
CA ASP A 22 -10.04 -12.65 -6.29
C ASP A 22 -10.17 -11.13 -6.13
N TRP A 23 -10.13 -10.63 -4.90
CA TRP A 23 -10.03 -9.21 -4.61
C TRP A 23 -8.83 -8.57 -5.32
N PHE A 24 -7.64 -9.17 -5.21
CA PHE A 24 -6.44 -8.67 -5.88
C PHE A 24 -6.56 -8.66 -7.41
N ARG A 25 -7.05 -9.74 -8.02
CA ARG A 25 -7.27 -9.78 -9.48
C ARG A 25 -8.20 -8.67 -9.93
N SER A 26 -9.27 -8.42 -9.17
CA SER A 26 -10.19 -7.30 -9.41
C SER A 26 -9.48 -5.94 -9.36
N ILE A 27 -8.64 -5.70 -8.32
CA ILE A 27 -7.88 -4.45 -8.18
C ILE A 27 -6.88 -4.26 -9.33
N VAL A 28 -6.11 -5.30 -9.67
CA VAL A 28 -5.16 -5.23 -10.79
C VAL A 28 -5.88 -4.95 -12.11
N GLY A 29 -7.03 -5.58 -12.33
CA GLY A 29 -7.88 -5.30 -13.50
C GLY A 29 -8.30 -3.84 -13.55
N LYS A 30 -8.85 -3.31 -12.45
CA LYS A 30 -9.26 -1.90 -12.33
C LYS A 30 -8.10 -0.94 -12.50
N THR A 31 -6.94 -1.24 -11.91
CA THR A 31 -5.74 -0.39 -12.00
C THR A 31 -5.20 -0.35 -13.42
N ARG A 32 -5.26 -1.45 -14.17
CA ARG A 32 -4.85 -1.52 -15.58
C ARG A 32 -5.83 -0.82 -16.52
N SER A 33 -7.13 -1.02 -16.34
CA SER A 33 -8.16 -0.36 -17.14
C SER A 33 -8.27 1.14 -16.87
N ALA A 34 -7.85 1.60 -15.70
CA ALA A 34 -7.72 3.02 -15.37
C ALA A 34 -6.45 3.67 -15.94
N ALA A 35 -5.66 2.95 -16.76
CA ALA A 35 -4.53 3.52 -17.49
C ALA A 35 -5.05 4.56 -18.49
N PHE A 36 -5.07 5.82 -18.02
CA PHE A 36 -5.26 7.03 -18.83
C PHE A 36 -6.58 7.19 -19.61
N PRO A 37 -7.75 7.29 -18.99
CA PRO A 37 -8.84 8.00 -19.65
C PRO A 37 -8.53 9.49 -19.62
N ALA A 38 -8.69 10.15 -20.75
CA ALA A 38 -8.71 11.61 -20.82
C ALA A 38 -9.67 12.19 -19.76
N ALA A 39 -9.38 13.39 -19.28
CA ALA A 39 -9.96 14.03 -18.08
C ALA A 39 -11.51 14.09 -17.96
N THR A 40 -12.26 13.70 -18.97
CA THR A 40 -13.70 13.86 -19.08
C THR A 40 -14.54 12.63 -18.69
N GLY A 41 -13.95 11.43 -18.58
CA GLY A 41 -14.70 10.20 -18.28
C GLY A 41 -14.62 9.69 -16.82
N ARG A 42 -13.95 10.43 -15.93
CA ARG A 42 -13.59 9.90 -14.58
C ARG A 42 -14.75 9.73 -13.61
N LYS A 43 -15.84 10.47 -13.74
CA LYS A 43 -16.96 10.42 -12.79
C LYS A 43 -17.96 9.29 -13.07
N GLU A 44 -18.08 8.85 -14.30
CA GLU A 44 -19.16 7.93 -14.73
C GLU A 44 -18.79 6.43 -14.63
N ILE A 45 -17.50 6.10 -14.76
CA ILE A 45 -17.05 4.68 -14.77
C ILE A 45 -17.00 4.05 -13.37
N MET A 46 -17.01 4.85 -12.32
CA MET A 46 -16.79 4.41 -10.95
C MET A 46 -18.03 4.47 -10.06
N GLY A 47 -19.21 4.15 -10.58
CA GLY A 47 -20.43 3.88 -9.83
C GLY A 47 -20.46 4.32 -8.36
N GLY A 48 -20.37 5.60 -8.08
CA GLY A 48 -20.69 6.21 -6.79
C GLY A 48 -19.81 5.88 -5.57
N ARG A 49 -18.77 5.06 -5.68
CA ARG A 49 -17.80 4.83 -4.60
C ARG A 49 -16.53 5.61 -4.91
N ASN A 50 -16.20 6.58 -4.06
CA ASN A 50 -14.94 7.35 -4.11
C ASN A 50 -13.73 6.45 -3.81
N ILE A 51 -13.43 5.52 -4.69
CA ILE A 51 -12.16 4.82 -4.67
C ILE A 51 -11.21 5.74 -5.42
N GLY A 52 -10.43 6.54 -4.70
CA GLY A 52 -9.57 7.56 -5.27
C GLY A 52 -8.49 6.99 -6.16
N ILE A 53 -8.72 6.99 -7.47
CA ILE A 53 -7.63 6.84 -8.43
C ILE A 53 -6.98 8.20 -8.57
N THR A 54 -5.73 8.32 -8.17
CA THR A 54 -5.01 9.59 -8.14
C THR A 54 -3.56 9.42 -8.59
N ARG A 55 -2.91 10.52 -8.90
CA ARG A 55 -1.44 10.61 -9.03
C ARG A 55 -0.80 11.29 -7.83
N ASP A 56 -1.60 11.95 -6.99
CA ASP A 56 -1.18 12.59 -5.76
C ASP A 56 -1.80 11.84 -4.58
N PRO A 57 -1.00 11.03 -3.87
CA PRO A 57 -1.52 10.25 -2.75
C PRO A 57 -1.79 11.13 -1.54
N GLU A 58 -2.85 10.80 -0.82
CA GLU A 58 -3.09 11.32 0.52
C GLU A 58 -2.21 10.58 1.53
N ILE A 59 -1.64 11.35 2.45
CA ILE A 59 -0.80 10.80 3.53
C ILE A 59 -1.64 9.89 4.41
N GLY A 60 -1.09 8.71 4.73
CA GLY A 60 -1.73 7.74 5.64
C GLY A 60 -2.77 6.82 5.02
N LYS A 61 -3.13 7.01 3.75
CA LYS A 61 -3.97 6.05 3.00
C LYS A 61 -3.11 4.97 2.34
N MET A 62 -3.67 3.79 2.15
CA MET A 62 -2.96 2.70 1.47
C MET A 62 -3.19 2.76 -0.04
N TYR A 63 -2.14 2.52 -0.81
CA TYR A 63 -2.19 2.50 -2.28
C TYR A 63 -1.46 1.30 -2.87
N LEU A 64 -2.02 0.79 -3.96
CA LEU A 64 -1.39 -0.17 -4.87
C LEU A 64 -1.27 0.45 -6.26
N PHE A 65 -0.13 0.27 -6.93
CA PHE A 65 0.08 0.79 -8.28
C PHE A 65 1.20 0.03 -8.99
N GLN A 66 1.29 0.18 -10.30
CA GLN A 66 2.45 -0.30 -11.04
C GLN A 66 3.52 0.78 -11.13
N TYR A 67 4.74 0.41 -10.82
CA TYR A 67 5.89 1.29 -10.77
C TYR A 67 7.05 0.75 -11.59
N GLU A 68 7.82 1.64 -12.21
CA GLU A 68 9.09 1.31 -12.86
C GLU A 68 10.20 2.13 -12.21
N ALA A 69 11.13 1.45 -11.53
CA ALA A 69 12.19 2.14 -10.79
C ALA A 69 13.12 2.93 -11.72
N LYS A 70 13.45 4.18 -11.34
CA LYS A 70 14.35 5.05 -12.14
C LYS A 70 15.70 4.40 -12.41
N PHE A 71 16.24 3.71 -11.42
CA PHE A 71 17.57 3.09 -11.49
C PHE A 71 17.48 1.58 -11.57
N LYS A 72 16.46 1.07 -12.29
CA LYS A 72 16.18 -0.37 -12.39
C LYS A 72 17.38 -1.20 -12.84
N GLU A 73 18.29 -0.63 -13.65
CA GLU A 73 19.47 -1.32 -14.20
C GLU A 73 20.54 -1.60 -13.14
N ILE A 74 20.60 -0.78 -12.08
CA ILE A 74 21.62 -0.90 -11.04
C ILE A 74 21.08 -1.34 -9.69
N LEU A 75 19.75 -1.33 -9.52
CA LEU A 75 19.13 -1.82 -8.30
C LEU A 75 19.23 -3.35 -8.26
N PRO A 76 19.62 -3.95 -7.13
CA PRO A 76 19.64 -5.41 -7.00
C PRO A 76 18.26 -6.02 -7.18
N TYR A 77 17.24 -5.32 -6.71
CA TYR A 77 15.82 -5.65 -6.88
C TYR A 77 14.93 -4.42 -6.68
N TRP A 78 13.73 -4.45 -7.22
CA TRP A 78 12.70 -3.44 -6.99
C TRP A 78 11.29 -4.04 -7.13
N ASP A 79 10.31 -3.43 -6.44
CA ASP A 79 8.93 -3.89 -6.45
C ASP A 79 8.18 -3.27 -7.63
N LYS A 80 7.64 -4.11 -8.50
CA LYS A 80 6.86 -3.71 -9.67
C LYS A 80 5.43 -3.29 -9.30
N TRP A 81 4.89 -3.79 -8.19
CA TRP A 81 3.55 -3.51 -7.70
C TRP A 81 3.58 -3.10 -6.23
N PRO A 82 4.10 -1.90 -5.92
CA PRO A 82 4.22 -1.44 -4.56
C PRO A 82 2.86 -1.34 -3.85
N LEU A 83 2.81 -1.85 -2.61
CA LEU A 83 1.74 -1.63 -1.65
C LEU A 83 2.26 -0.70 -0.56
N ILE A 84 1.79 0.54 -0.56
CA ILE A 84 2.40 1.59 0.24
C ILE A 84 1.42 2.36 1.12
N PHE A 85 1.97 2.93 2.21
CA PHE A 85 1.42 4.10 2.90
C PHE A 85 2.33 5.29 2.62
N PRO A 86 1.88 6.31 1.88
CA PRO A 86 2.57 7.59 1.78
C PRO A 86 2.63 8.27 3.14
N PHE A 87 3.77 8.90 3.48
CA PHE A 87 3.93 9.60 4.74
C PHE A 87 4.56 11.00 4.60
N ASP A 88 5.08 11.33 3.43
CA ASP A 88 5.65 12.64 3.16
C ASP A 88 5.72 12.94 1.66
N HIS A 89 5.69 14.21 1.30
CA HIS A 89 5.88 14.68 -0.06
C HIS A 89 7.37 14.85 -0.36
N ALA A 90 7.74 14.61 -1.63
CA ALA A 90 9.09 14.81 -2.12
C ALA A 90 9.05 15.57 -3.45
N ARG A 91 10.14 16.29 -3.78
CA ARG A 91 10.26 16.95 -5.08
C ARG A 91 10.07 15.94 -6.22
N GLY A 92 9.02 16.12 -7.02
CA GLY A 92 8.68 15.23 -8.13
C GLY A 92 8.08 13.87 -7.73
N GLY A 93 7.68 13.70 -6.45
CA GLY A 93 7.14 12.43 -5.97
C GLY A 93 6.71 12.47 -4.51
N PHE A 94 6.86 11.34 -3.84
CA PHE A 94 6.50 11.16 -2.44
C PHE A 94 7.33 10.06 -1.79
N TYR A 95 7.39 10.06 -0.46
CA TYR A 95 7.92 8.96 0.35
C TYR A 95 6.79 8.07 0.83
N GLY A 96 7.03 6.76 0.85
CA GLY A 96 6.06 5.78 1.34
C GLY A 96 6.73 4.61 2.03
N ILE A 97 5.97 3.97 2.92
CA ILE A 97 6.33 2.68 3.51
C ILE A 97 5.81 1.60 2.57
N ASN A 98 6.69 0.87 1.88
CA ASN A 98 6.30 -0.26 1.05
C ASN A 98 6.27 -1.54 1.89
N LEU A 99 5.06 -2.05 2.13
CA LEU A 99 4.83 -3.25 2.94
C LEU A 99 5.44 -4.52 2.33
N HIS A 100 5.60 -4.55 1.00
CA HIS A 100 6.15 -5.72 0.31
C HIS A 100 7.63 -6.00 0.64
N TYR A 101 8.35 -5.03 1.21
CA TYR A 101 9.73 -5.24 1.70
C TYR A 101 9.76 -5.97 3.05
N LEU A 102 8.63 -6.51 3.50
CA LEU A 102 8.50 -7.35 4.69
C LEU A 102 7.77 -8.64 4.32
N PRO A 103 8.11 -9.77 4.96
CA PRO A 103 7.29 -10.97 4.90
C PRO A 103 5.91 -10.70 5.52
N VAL A 104 4.90 -11.47 5.12
CA VAL A 104 3.49 -11.22 5.48
C VAL A 104 3.29 -11.07 6.99
N GLY A 105 3.91 -11.91 7.82
CA GLY A 105 3.82 -11.79 9.28
C GLY A 105 4.32 -10.45 9.80
N ALA A 106 5.50 -10.01 9.35
CA ALA A 106 6.07 -8.72 9.76
C ALA A 106 5.29 -7.51 9.23
N ARG A 107 4.59 -7.64 8.06
CA ARG A 107 3.65 -6.59 7.58
C ARG A 107 2.51 -6.40 8.54
N ILE A 108 1.92 -7.51 9.00
CA ILE A 108 0.79 -7.51 9.94
C ILE A 108 1.22 -6.90 11.27
N GLU A 109 2.40 -7.29 11.78
CA GLU A 109 2.98 -6.72 13.00
C GLU A 109 3.20 -5.21 12.88
N LEU A 110 3.80 -4.75 11.77
CA LEU A 110 4.02 -3.33 11.52
C LEU A 110 2.70 -2.57 11.46
N MET A 111 1.72 -3.05 10.71
CA MET A 111 0.40 -2.41 10.61
C MET A 111 -0.31 -2.35 11.96
N THR A 112 -0.28 -3.45 12.71
CA THR A 112 -0.83 -3.50 14.07
C THR A 112 -0.17 -2.46 14.98
N ALA A 113 1.16 -2.35 14.92
CA ALA A 113 1.90 -1.37 15.70
C ALA A 113 1.57 0.08 15.30
N LEU A 114 1.45 0.35 13.99
CA LEU A 114 1.07 1.67 13.48
C LEU A 114 -0.35 2.06 13.92
N MET A 115 -1.31 1.14 13.87
CA MET A 115 -2.67 1.38 14.34
C MET A 115 -2.73 1.65 15.84
N LYS A 116 -1.98 0.88 16.65
CA LYS A 116 -1.90 1.08 18.10
C LYS A 116 -1.28 2.43 18.49
N ALA A 117 -0.24 2.85 17.76
CA ALA A 117 0.47 4.10 18.05
C ALA A 117 -0.41 5.36 17.85
N GLN A 118 -1.53 5.26 17.17
CA GLN A 118 -2.45 6.38 16.95
C GLN A 118 -3.41 6.63 18.12
N GLY A 119 -3.49 5.73 19.09
CA GLY A 119 -4.42 5.86 20.22
C GLY A 119 -5.91 5.78 19.85
N GLU A 120 -6.22 5.61 18.58
CA GLU A 120 -7.61 5.54 18.07
C GLU A 120 -8.15 4.11 18.08
N SER A 121 -8.02 3.42 19.21
CA SER A 121 -8.33 2.00 19.37
C SER A 121 -9.76 1.60 18.99
N ASN A 122 -10.67 2.56 18.89
CA ASN A 122 -12.10 2.32 18.67
C ASN A 122 -12.64 2.82 17.32
N ARG A 123 -11.82 3.49 16.51
CA ARG A 123 -12.25 3.95 15.19
C ARG A 123 -12.33 2.77 14.22
N PRO A 124 -13.45 2.53 13.53
CA PRO A 124 -13.56 1.43 12.58
C PRO A 124 -12.61 1.64 11.38
N LEU A 125 -12.13 0.54 10.81
CA LEU A 125 -11.42 0.53 9.52
C LEU A 125 -12.43 0.71 8.39
N ASP A 126 -13.00 1.89 8.29
CA ASP A 126 -13.91 2.28 7.22
C ASP A 126 -13.15 2.82 5.98
N LYS A 127 -13.92 3.23 4.96
CA LYS A 127 -13.38 3.78 3.71
C LYS A 127 -12.56 5.06 3.91
N ASP A 128 -12.84 5.82 4.96
CA ASP A 128 -12.24 7.12 5.24
C ASP A 128 -11.09 7.01 6.25
N TYR A 129 -10.81 5.79 6.75
CA TYR A 129 -9.74 5.57 7.70
C TYR A 129 -8.37 5.87 7.06
N ASN A 130 -7.56 6.63 7.77
CA ASN A 130 -6.17 6.93 7.41
C ASN A 130 -5.26 6.82 8.63
N LEU A 131 -3.99 6.54 8.38
CA LEU A 131 -2.96 6.54 9.42
C LEU A 131 -2.35 7.95 9.55
N THR A 132 -2.22 8.45 10.75
CA THR A 132 -1.39 9.62 11.01
C THR A 132 0.08 9.19 11.04
N LEU A 133 0.73 9.23 9.89
CA LEU A 133 2.12 8.82 9.75
C LEU A 133 3.03 10.03 9.82
N SER A 134 4.05 9.95 10.67
CA SER A 134 5.15 10.89 10.67
C SER A 134 6.47 10.12 10.58
N TYR A 135 7.50 10.78 10.07
CA TYR A 135 8.84 10.20 10.02
C TYR A 135 9.32 9.75 11.41
N THR A 136 8.96 10.48 12.46
CA THR A 136 9.32 10.16 13.84
C THR A 136 8.71 8.85 14.30
N ILE A 137 7.42 8.64 14.01
CA ILE A 137 6.72 7.38 14.33
C ILE A 137 7.36 6.22 13.55
N ILE A 138 7.56 6.39 12.25
CA ILE A 138 8.12 5.36 11.37
C ILE A 138 9.55 4.98 11.79
N LYS A 139 10.37 5.97 12.16
CA LYS A 139 11.75 5.76 12.60
C LYS A 139 11.84 4.89 13.87
N GLY A 140 10.82 4.93 14.72
CA GLY A 140 10.72 4.09 15.92
C GLY A 140 10.60 2.60 15.62
N PHE A 141 10.11 2.23 14.43
CA PHE A 141 9.99 0.83 14.01
C PHE A 141 11.21 0.38 13.20
N LYS A 142 12.15 -0.31 13.83
CA LYS A 142 13.39 -0.78 13.16
C LYS A 142 13.14 -1.50 11.83
N PRO A 143 12.16 -2.42 11.72
CA PRO A 143 11.84 -3.08 10.44
C PRO A 143 11.37 -2.13 9.35
N ALA A 144 10.74 -1.00 9.70
CA ALA A 144 10.22 -0.04 8.74
C ALA A 144 11.31 0.68 7.92
N LYS A 145 12.55 0.73 8.38
CA LYS A 145 13.66 1.38 7.64
C LYS A 145 13.85 0.77 6.25
N LYS A 146 13.73 -0.55 6.11
CA LYS A 146 13.84 -1.24 4.82
C LYS A 146 12.68 -0.90 3.88
N CYS A 147 11.54 -0.51 4.44
CA CYS A 147 10.30 -0.26 3.70
C CYS A 147 10.19 1.17 3.19
N ILE A 148 11.00 2.11 3.72
CA ILE A 148 10.97 3.50 3.29
C ILE A 148 11.53 3.61 1.88
N LYS A 149 10.68 4.04 0.94
CA LYS A 149 11.05 4.22 -0.46
C LYS A 149 10.55 5.58 -0.95
N ARG A 150 11.31 6.15 -1.90
CA ARG A 150 10.90 7.34 -2.66
C ARG A 150 10.34 6.92 -3.99
N TYR A 151 9.17 7.42 -4.32
CA TYR A 151 8.47 7.18 -5.59
C TYR A 151 8.42 8.47 -6.41
N LEU A 152 8.82 8.39 -7.66
CA LEU A 152 8.77 9.51 -8.61
C LEU A 152 7.48 9.41 -9.43
N ARG A 153 6.74 10.53 -9.56
CA ARG A 153 5.49 10.56 -10.34
C ARG A 153 5.69 10.21 -11.81
N THR A 154 6.85 10.56 -12.37
CA THR A 154 7.20 10.25 -13.77
C THR A 154 7.45 8.76 -14.02
N HIS A 155 7.63 7.96 -12.97
CA HIS A 155 7.87 6.52 -13.03
C HIS A 155 6.65 5.69 -12.61
N LEU A 156 5.50 6.33 -12.38
CA LEU A 156 4.22 5.65 -12.19
C LEU A 156 3.73 5.14 -13.56
N VAL A 157 3.63 3.83 -13.71
CA VAL A 157 3.11 3.19 -14.92
C VAL A 157 1.58 3.26 -14.92
N THR A 158 0.95 3.10 -13.74
CA THR A 158 -0.48 3.30 -13.55
C THR A 158 -0.74 4.44 -12.57
N SER A 159 -1.99 4.90 -12.50
CA SER A 159 -2.42 5.71 -11.37
C SER A 159 -2.36 4.91 -10.07
N LEU A 160 -2.33 5.61 -8.93
CA LEU A 160 -2.40 5.04 -7.60
C LEU A 160 -3.85 4.59 -7.35
N TYR A 161 -4.02 3.33 -7.00
CA TYR A 161 -5.31 2.78 -6.59
C TYR A 161 -5.39 2.82 -5.07
N GLY A 162 -6.30 3.65 -4.52
CA GLY A 162 -6.56 3.75 -3.10
C GLY A 162 -7.26 2.49 -2.57
N ILE A 163 -6.71 1.90 -1.52
CA ILE A 163 -7.28 0.76 -0.82
C ILE A 163 -7.94 1.27 0.44
N THR A 164 -9.24 1.04 0.58
CA THR A 164 -10.00 1.48 1.75
C THR A 164 -9.57 0.72 3.01
N GLY A 165 -9.79 1.30 4.18
CA GLY A 165 -9.45 0.67 5.46
C GLY A 165 -10.04 -0.72 5.62
N GLU A 166 -11.25 -0.93 5.11
CA GLU A 166 -11.94 -2.23 5.10
C GLU A 166 -11.14 -3.35 4.40
N ASP A 167 -10.36 -2.97 3.37
CA ASP A 167 -9.59 -3.90 2.55
C ASP A 167 -8.10 -4.01 2.94
N TRP A 168 -7.64 -3.22 3.92
CA TRP A 168 -6.22 -3.22 4.33
C TRP A 168 -5.72 -4.58 4.79
N SER A 169 -6.56 -5.32 5.51
CA SER A 169 -6.20 -6.65 5.99
C SER A 169 -5.99 -7.65 4.85
N TYR A 170 -6.79 -7.55 3.80
CA TYR A 170 -6.61 -8.36 2.60
C TYR A 170 -5.32 -8.00 1.89
N ALA A 171 -5.11 -6.71 1.62
CA ALA A 171 -3.94 -6.22 0.91
C ALA A 171 -2.63 -6.60 1.63
N ALA A 172 -2.56 -6.40 2.94
CA ALA A 172 -1.37 -6.71 3.73
C ALA A 172 -1.07 -8.22 3.81
N ALA A 173 -2.11 -9.05 3.86
CA ALA A 173 -1.96 -10.50 4.00
C ALA A 173 -1.58 -11.21 2.69
N LEU A 174 -1.83 -10.58 1.54
CA LEU A 174 -1.60 -11.20 0.25
C LEU A 174 -0.13 -11.21 -0.15
N PRO A 175 0.37 -12.31 -0.73
CA PRO A 175 1.68 -12.37 -1.37
C PRO A 175 1.64 -11.68 -2.74
N LEU A 176 1.42 -10.36 -2.75
CA LEU A 176 1.27 -9.55 -3.98
C LEU A 176 2.59 -9.04 -4.53
N GLN A 177 3.66 -9.18 -3.78
CA GLN A 177 4.98 -8.66 -4.14
C GLN A 177 5.44 -9.26 -5.48
N LYS A 178 5.80 -8.38 -6.40
CA LYS A 178 6.40 -8.74 -7.68
C LYS A 178 7.73 -8.02 -7.83
N PHE A 179 8.75 -8.56 -7.18
CA PHE A 179 10.09 -8.04 -7.32
C PHE A 179 10.69 -8.41 -8.67
N VAL A 180 11.28 -7.42 -9.32
CA VAL A 180 12.25 -7.63 -10.39
C VAL A 180 13.60 -7.78 -9.69
N ILE A 181 14.30 -8.88 -9.94
CA ILE A 181 15.58 -9.21 -9.31
C ILE A 181 16.64 -9.18 -10.40
N ASN A 182 17.64 -8.31 -10.24
CA ASN A 182 18.73 -8.15 -11.18
C ASN A 182 20.00 -8.91 -10.73
N THR A 183 20.19 -9.06 -9.41
CA THR A 183 21.38 -9.71 -8.85
C THR A 183 21.00 -11.03 -8.19
N LYS A 184 21.69 -12.12 -8.59
CA LYS A 184 21.47 -13.45 -7.99
C LYS A 184 21.85 -13.44 -6.50
N GLY A 185 20.98 -13.99 -5.67
CA GLY A 185 21.22 -14.13 -4.23
C GLY A 185 20.70 -12.97 -3.38
N GLU A 186 20.43 -11.80 -3.95
CA GLU A 186 19.82 -10.71 -3.19
C GLU A 186 18.30 -10.86 -3.11
N LYS A 187 17.77 -10.78 -1.90
CA LYS A 187 16.34 -10.86 -1.62
C LYS A 187 15.90 -9.62 -0.85
N PRO A 188 14.65 -9.17 -1.04
CA PRO A 188 14.12 -8.02 -0.30
C PRO A 188 13.98 -8.31 1.21
N TRP A 189 13.84 -9.57 1.60
CA TRP A 189 13.73 -10.11 2.96
C TRP A 189 14.03 -11.61 3.02
#